data_0a005ddb24ee0ae10afc78f1cbc8807e
#
_entry.id   0a005ddb24ee0ae10afc78f1cbc8807e
#
_cell.length_a   1.000
_cell.length_b   1.000
_cell.length_c   1.000
_cell.angle_alpha   90.00
_cell.angle_beta   90.00
_cell.angle_gamma   90.00
#
_symmetry.space_group_name_H-M   'P 1'
#
loop_
_entity.id
_entity.type
_entity.pdbx_description
1 polymer ?
#
loop_
_entity_poly.entity_id
_entity_poly.type
_entity_poly.pdbx_seq_one_letter_code
_entity_poly.pdbx_strand_id
1 'polypeptide(L)'
;MEKTVYVVHCIDTEGPLYESPEVPFNQIKTVLGIDIEASEKNLIKLQNGLLDLNGQEKAVKDLIDVHKMAINMDWDMLRKSLETITTDEFRNQLKDSNGHGWVYSWFCMDHVGFTGENPRRRDVGYHHIFDKYMEMVKKQDKGDIVQFHHHPVSHSGNYHECGTAFWGRSTLNDILTRRIIDRSWFPTAFRPGFHTERPDSHWFLEQWIPFDYGNQAMKEDETNQLDMMNGRFGDWRKAPIEWKPYHPSHDDYQKKGNCHRWITRCLNMNARIREISQEDVLEAFKTAQENGKAILAFTDHDYKDMKYDIERVRHFLKNAMVEYPKVKFEYTDAITAMRKCCNIPSKDLEMNCKIDYDNKIRLQVLTKEKIFGPQPYLALKTFDNDYIWDNFDFEGENVWSYTFDCHSIEYGRIEKIGVAANNSFGKCKVMNYDTNQKQWKTTIWN
;
A
#
# COMPACT_ATOMS: atom_id res chain seq x y z
N MET A 1 9.54 30.47 1.54
CA MET A 1 9.62 29.01 1.66
C MET A 1 9.67 28.40 0.26
N GLU A 2 10.45 27.37 0.06
CA GLU A 2 10.51 26.64 -1.21
C GLU A 2 9.16 25.95 -1.46
N LYS A 3 8.67 26.06 -2.70
CA LYS A 3 7.38 25.51 -3.11
C LYS A 3 7.65 24.19 -3.83
N THR A 4 7.23 23.07 -3.22
CA THR A 4 7.61 21.73 -3.72
C THR A 4 6.44 20.77 -3.76
N VAL A 5 6.29 20.07 -4.89
CA VAL A 5 5.42 18.91 -5.05
C VAL A 5 6.28 17.65 -4.87
N TYR A 6 5.94 16.82 -3.90
CA TYR A 6 6.54 15.50 -3.72
C TYR A 6 5.76 14.48 -4.55
N VAL A 7 6.39 13.93 -5.57
CA VAL A 7 5.78 12.99 -6.51
C VAL A 7 6.06 11.58 -6.01
N VAL A 8 4.99 10.85 -5.69
CA VAL A 8 5.07 9.50 -5.11
C VAL A 8 4.37 8.51 -6.02
N HIS A 9 5.13 7.61 -6.62
CA HIS A 9 4.58 6.47 -7.35
C HIS A 9 4.42 5.29 -6.40
N CYS A 10 3.17 5.07 -5.97
CA CYS A 10 2.77 3.88 -5.23
C CYS A 10 2.47 2.76 -6.23
N ILE A 11 2.94 1.55 -5.98
CA ILE A 11 2.63 0.41 -6.84
C ILE A 11 2.03 -0.68 -5.96
N ASP A 12 0.76 -0.99 -6.20
CA ASP A 12 0.10 -2.12 -5.58
C ASP A 12 0.68 -3.40 -6.19
N THR A 13 1.55 -4.03 -5.43
CA THR A 13 2.44 -5.09 -5.88
C THR A 13 1.85 -6.43 -5.51
N GLU A 14 1.15 -7.02 -6.46
CA GLU A 14 0.34 -8.22 -6.31
C GLU A 14 0.88 -9.42 -7.10
N GLY A 15 1.99 -9.23 -7.81
CA GLY A 15 2.54 -10.21 -8.73
C GLY A 15 1.69 -10.37 -10.00
N PRO A 16 2.05 -11.31 -10.87
CA PRO A 16 1.40 -11.48 -12.17
C PRO A 16 -0.08 -11.84 -12.02
N LEU A 17 -0.87 -11.44 -13.03
CA LEU A 17 -2.30 -11.69 -13.09
C LEU A 17 -2.67 -12.33 -14.42
N TYR A 18 -3.17 -13.55 -14.41
CA TYR A 18 -3.74 -14.16 -15.60
C TYR A 18 -5.19 -13.71 -15.79
N GLU A 19 -5.55 -13.27 -16.98
CA GLU A 19 -6.92 -13.02 -17.39
C GLU A 19 -7.29 -13.85 -18.62
N SER A 20 -8.43 -14.49 -18.57
CA SER A 20 -8.93 -15.25 -19.71
C SER A 20 -9.47 -14.31 -20.81
N PRO A 21 -9.53 -14.76 -22.07
CA PRO A 21 -10.04 -13.95 -23.19
C PRO A 21 -11.48 -13.45 -23.02
N GLU A 22 -12.25 -14.06 -22.12
CA GLU A 22 -13.65 -13.68 -21.83
C GLU A 22 -13.77 -12.47 -20.91
N VAL A 23 -12.72 -12.15 -20.16
CA VAL A 23 -12.73 -11.08 -19.14
C VAL A 23 -13.19 -9.72 -19.72
N PRO A 24 -12.63 -9.20 -20.83
CA PRO A 24 -13.07 -7.92 -21.38
C PRO A 24 -14.55 -7.92 -21.77
N PHE A 25 -15.08 -9.03 -22.29
CA PHE A 25 -16.50 -9.15 -22.65
C PHE A 25 -17.41 -9.17 -21.42
N ASN A 26 -17.01 -9.89 -20.37
CA ASN A 26 -17.69 -9.87 -19.09
C ASN A 26 -17.70 -8.47 -18.47
N GLN A 27 -16.62 -7.71 -18.63
CA GLN A 27 -16.56 -6.31 -18.17
C GLN A 27 -17.52 -5.42 -18.95
N ILE A 28 -17.54 -5.51 -20.28
CA ILE A 28 -18.48 -4.78 -21.15
C ILE A 28 -19.92 -5.09 -20.73
N LYS A 29 -20.24 -6.37 -20.53
CA LYS A 29 -21.56 -6.80 -20.09
C LYS A 29 -21.92 -6.23 -18.71
N THR A 30 -21.01 -6.30 -17.76
CA THR A 30 -21.26 -5.85 -16.38
C THR A 30 -21.40 -4.33 -16.28
N VAL A 31 -20.53 -3.58 -16.97
CA VAL A 31 -20.47 -2.11 -16.85
C VAL A 31 -21.46 -1.41 -17.76
N LEU A 32 -21.62 -1.91 -19.00
CA LEU A 32 -22.42 -1.25 -20.04
C LEU A 32 -23.70 -2.02 -20.43
N GLY A 33 -23.91 -3.22 -19.88
CA GLY A 33 -25.08 -4.05 -20.19
C GLY A 33 -25.06 -4.66 -21.61
N ILE A 34 -23.92 -4.60 -22.32
CA ILE A 34 -23.78 -5.08 -23.70
C ILE A 34 -23.24 -6.49 -23.69
N ASP A 35 -24.00 -7.44 -24.25
CA ASP A 35 -23.65 -8.85 -24.36
C ASP A 35 -23.10 -9.15 -25.76
N ILE A 36 -21.82 -9.52 -25.86
CA ILE A 36 -21.15 -9.82 -27.12
C ILE A 36 -20.39 -11.14 -26.95
N GLU A 37 -20.46 -12.00 -27.95
CA GLU A 37 -19.71 -13.26 -27.97
C GLU A 37 -18.20 -13.01 -27.87
N ALA A 38 -17.57 -13.67 -26.90
CA ALA A 38 -16.15 -13.55 -26.66
C ALA A 38 -15.35 -14.20 -27.82
N SER A 39 -14.60 -13.38 -28.52
CA SER A 39 -13.67 -13.84 -29.57
C SER A 39 -12.63 -12.75 -29.88
N GLU A 40 -11.43 -13.17 -30.28
CA GLU A 40 -10.38 -12.24 -30.69
C GLU A 40 -10.83 -11.29 -31.81
N LYS A 41 -11.59 -11.82 -32.78
CA LYS A 41 -12.17 -11.02 -33.87
C LYS A 41 -13.11 -9.93 -33.36
N ASN A 42 -13.96 -10.23 -32.38
CA ASN A 42 -14.88 -9.25 -31.81
C ASN A 42 -14.12 -8.26 -30.94
N LEU A 43 -13.12 -8.69 -30.19
CA LEU A 43 -12.28 -7.80 -29.40
C LEU A 43 -11.60 -6.73 -30.29
N ILE A 44 -10.97 -7.15 -31.37
CA ILE A 44 -10.32 -6.24 -32.33
C ILE A 44 -11.34 -5.25 -32.94
N LYS A 45 -12.54 -5.72 -33.29
CA LYS A 45 -13.59 -4.83 -33.80
C LYS A 45 -14.05 -3.80 -32.78
N LEU A 46 -14.23 -4.20 -31.53
CA LEU A 46 -14.65 -3.32 -30.43
C LEU A 46 -13.58 -2.25 -30.16
N GLN A 47 -12.31 -2.66 -30.06
CA GLN A 47 -11.19 -1.73 -29.85
C GLN A 47 -11.02 -0.69 -30.99
N ASN A 48 -11.41 -1.05 -32.21
CA ASN A 48 -11.38 -0.18 -33.37
C ASN A 48 -12.70 0.58 -33.62
N GLY A 49 -13.74 0.36 -32.80
CA GLY A 49 -15.05 1.00 -32.99
C GLY A 49 -15.78 0.56 -34.26
N LEU A 50 -15.59 -0.69 -34.69
CA LEU A 50 -16.16 -1.26 -35.94
C LEU A 50 -17.49 -1.98 -35.72
N LEU A 51 -17.99 -2.05 -34.51
CA LEU A 51 -19.31 -2.59 -34.19
C LEU A 51 -20.25 -1.45 -33.83
N ASP A 52 -21.45 -1.48 -34.39
CA ASP A 52 -22.51 -0.55 -34.00
C ASP A 52 -23.06 -0.95 -32.62
N LEU A 53 -22.90 -0.08 -31.64
CA LEU A 53 -23.30 -0.29 -30.25
C LEU A 53 -24.31 0.77 -29.78
N ASN A 54 -25.07 1.33 -30.73
CA ASN A 54 -26.10 2.33 -30.47
C ASN A 54 -25.54 3.58 -29.70
N GLY A 55 -24.36 4.05 -30.09
CA GLY A 55 -23.73 5.24 -29.52
C GLY A 55 -22.84 4.97 -28.29
N GLN A 56 -22.63 3.69 -27.91
CA GLN A 56 -21.75 3.32 -26.80
C GLN A 56 -20.33 2.91 -27.24
N GLU A 57 -20.00 3.06 -28.53
CA GLU A 57 -18.72 2.65 -29.12
C GLU A 57 -17.53 3.23 -28.38
N LYS A 58 -17.61 4.52 -28.04
CA LYS A 58 -16.54 5.21 -27.29
C LYS A 58 -16.39 4.66 -25.89
N ALA A 59 -17.48 4.45 -25.17
CA ALA A 59 -17.45 3.93 -23.80
C ALA A 59 -16.85 2.51 -23.76
N VAL A 60 -17.23 1.67 -24.74
CA VAL A 60 -16.64 0.33 -24.87
C VAL A 60 -15.15 0.43 -25.20
N LYS A 61 -14.76 1.26 -26.17
CA LYS A 61 -13.35 1.43 -26.54
C LYS A 61 -12.51 1.91 -25.37
N ASP A 62 -13.01 2.87 -24.60
CA ASP A 62 -12.30 3.39 -23.40
C ASP A 62 -12.18 2.32 -22.31
N LEU A 63 -13.18 1.42 -22.18
CA LEU A 63 -13.18 0.34 -21.19
C LEU A 63 -12.15 -0.76 -21.51
N ILE A 64 -11.99 -1.08 -22.79
CA ILE A 64 -11.11 -2.17 -23.29
C ILE A 64 -9.92 -1.64 -24.10
N ASP A 65 -9.44 -0.44 -23.76
CA ASP A 65 -8.23 0.13 -24.37
C ASP A 65 -7.05 -0.85 -24.26
N VAL A 66 -6.22 -0.93 -25.31
CA VAL A 66 -5.12 -1.89 -25.38
C VAL A 66 -4.16 -1.77 -24.21
N HIS A 67 -3.91 -0.55 -23.72
CA HIS A 67 -3.03 -0.33 -22.57
C HIS A 67 -3.68 -0.75 -21.25
N LYS A 68 -5.01 -0.56 -21.12
CA LYS A 68 -5.76 -1.05 -19.96
C LYS A 68 -5.85 -2.58 -19.90
N MET A 69 -5.73 -3.23 -21.05
CA MET A 69 -5.73 -4.69 -21.20
C MET A 69 -4.32 -5.31 -21.20
N ALA A 70 -3.29 -4.51 -21.30
CA ALA A 70 -1.91 -5.01 -21.23
C ALA A 70 -1.60 -5.50 -19.80
N ILE A 71 -1.44 -6.82 -19.65
CA ILE A 71 -1.27 -7.49 -18.36
C ILE A 71 -0.06 -8.42 -18.39
N ASN A 72 0.77 -8.35 -17.36
CA ASN A 72 1.85 -9.29 -17.09
C ASN A 72 1.25 -10.59 -16.51
N MET A 73 1.06 -11.61 -17.36
CA MET A 73 0.33 -12.83 -17.00
C MET A 73 1.17 -13.87 -16.24
N ASP A 74 2.49 -13.71 -16.24
CA ASP A 74 3.42 -14.58 -15.54
C ASP A 74 4.64 -13.79 -15.03
N TRP A 75 5.47 -14.44 -14.22
CA TRP A 75 6.66 -13.82 -13.65
C TRP A 75 7.72 -13.44 -14.68
N ASP A 76 7.77 -14.10 -15.83
CA ASP A 76 8.73 -13.76 -16.89
C ASP A 76 8.35 -12.47 -17.61
N MET A 77 7.06 -12.27 -17.88
CA MET A 77 6.53 -11.02 -18.42
C MET A 77 6.74 -9.87 -17.43
N LEU A 78 6.35 -10.09 -16.16
CA LEU A 78 6.52 -9.07 -15.11
C LEU A 78 7.99 -8.69 -14.92
N ARG A 79 8.89 -9.67 -14.86
CA ARG A 79 10.34 -9.41 -14.75
C ARG A 79 10.87 -8.54 -15.88
N LYS A 80 10.49 -8.81 -17.14
CA LYS A 80 10.88 -7.99 -18.30
C LYS A 80 10.37 -6.57 -18.20
N SER A 81 9.12 -6.39 -17.72
CA SER A 81 8.54 -5.07 -17.46
C SER A 81 9.37 -4.32 -16.40
N LEU A 82 9.66 -4.98 -15.27
CA LEU A 82 10.47 -4.40 -14.18
C LEU A 82 11.90 -4.08 -14.65
N GLU A 83 12.56 -4.97 -15.39
CA GLU A 83 13.90 -4.73 -15.97
C GLU A 83 13.92 -3.50 -16.88
N THR A 84 12.82 -3.16 -17.53
CA THR A 84 12.72 -1.97 -18.37
C THR A 84 12.61 -0.70 -17.54
N ILE A 85 11.64 -0.64 -16.61
CA ILE A 85 11.32 0.60 -15.87
C ILE A 85 12.33 0.92 -14.76
N THR A 86 13.12 -0.06 -14.32
CA THR A 86 14.07 0.14 -13.21
C THR A 86 15.48 0.52 -13.68
N THR A 87 15.73 0.59 -14.99
CA THR A 87 17.02 1.07 -15.52
C THR A 87 17.28 2.54 -15.19
N ASP A 88 18.54 2.93 -15.06
CA ASP A 88 18.91 4.33 -14.86
C ASP A 88 18.49 5.19 -16.05
N GLU A 89 18.59 4.68 -17.27
CA GLU A 89 18.13 5.36 -18.48
C GLU A 89 16.65 5.69 -18.40
N PHE A 90 15.81 4.71 -18.07
CA PHE A 90 14.37 4.93 -17.96
C PHE A 90 14.02 5.88 -16.81
N ARG A 91 14.60 5.69 -15.62
CA ARG A 91 14.36 6.56 -14.47
C ARG A 91 14.72 8.02 -14.74
N ASN A 92 15.75 8.27 -15.52
CA ASN A 92 16.29 9.61 -15.79
C ASN A 92 15.70 10.29 -17.05
N GLN A 93 14.71 9.72 -17.72
CA GLN A 93 14.06 10.35 -18.89
C GLN A 93 13.40 11.70 -18.60
N LEU A 94 12.90 11.87 -17.37
CA LEU A 94 12.53 13.17 -16.82
C LEU A 94 13.10 13.24 -15.40
N LYS A 95 14.11 14.06 -15.20
CA LYS A 95 14.68 14.31 -13.87
C LYS A 95 13.84 15.31 -13.12
N ASP A 96 13.79 15.17 -11.80
CA ASP A 96 13.16 16.13 -10.91
C ASP A 96 13.96 17.46 -10.82
N SER A 97 13.43 18.40 -10.06
CA SER A 97 14.05 19.72 -9.91
C SER A 97 15.43 19.71 -9.20
N ASN A 98 15.79 18.59 -8.60
CA ASN A 98 17.09 18.38 -7.95
C ASN A 98 18.04 17.52 -8.81
N GLY A 99 17.60 17.08 -9.98
CA GLY A 99 18.36 16.26 -10.92
C GLY A 99 18.28 14.76 -10.64
N HIS A 100 17.39 14.31 -9.76
CA HIS A 100 17.18 12.90 -9.46
C HIS A 100 16.21 12.24 -10.44
N GLY A 101 16.34 10.94 -10.62
CA GLY A 101 15.44 10.11 -11.40
C GLY A 101 14.23 9.62 -10.61
N TRP A 102 13.37 8.87 -11.29
CA TRP A 102 12.13 8.31 -10.77
C TRP A 102 12.39 7.33 -9.61
N VAL A 103 11.55 7.41 -8.55
CA VAL A 103 11.59 6.56 -7.35
C VAL A 103 10.27 5.80 -7.22
N TYR A 104 10.33 4.54 -6.79
CA TYR A 104 9.17 3.68 -6.62
C TYR A 104 8.90 3.35 -5.14
N SER A 105 7.63 3.24 -4.79
CA SER A 105 7.16 2.72 -3.51
C SER A 105 6.33 1.47 -3.76
N TRP A 106 6.92 0.30 -3.53
CA TRP A 106 6.33 -1.01 -3.77
C TRP A 106 5.49 -1.44 -2.57
N PHE A 107 4.17 -1.40 -2.70
CA PHE A 107 3.24 -1.82 -1.66
C PHE A 107 2.89 -3.28 -1.86
N CYS A 108 3.61 -4.17 -1.17
CA CYS A 108 3.56 -5.60 -1.40
C CYS A 108 2.43 -6.28 -0.63
N MET A 109 1.71 -7.13 -1.34
CA MET A 109 0.61 -7.94 -0.85
C MET A 109 1.02 -9.40 -0.66
N ASP A 110 0.41 -10.07 0.31
CA ASP A 110 0.40 -11.53 0.44
C ASP A 110 -1.00 -12.06 0.11
N HIS A 111 -1.09 -12.97 -0.85
CA HIS A 111 -2.34 -13.62 -1.22
C HIS A 111 -2.61 -14.85 -0.34
N VAL A 112 -2.98 -14.63 0.91
CA VAL A 112 -3.30 -15.69 1.86
C VAL A 112 -4.72 -15.57 2.38
N GLY A 113 -5.26 -16.66 2.91
CA GLY A 113 -6.64 -16.71 3.42
C GLY A 113 -7.71 -16.82 2.34
N PHE A 114 -7.34 -16.87 1.07
CA PHE A 114 -8.25 -17.17 -0.03
C PHE A 114 -8.48 -18.68 -0.13
N THR A 115 -9.72 -19.07 -0.47
CA THR A 115 -10.11 -20.47 -0.63
C THR A 115 -10.77 -20.69 -2.00
N GLY A 116 -10.82 -21.95 -2.45
CA GLY A 116 -11.41 -22.30 -3.73
C GLY A 116 -10.42 -22.30 -4.87
N GLU A 117 -10.92 -22.09 -6.07
CA GLU A 117 -10.12 -22.08 -7.30
C GLU A 117 -9.28 -20.80 -7.42
N ASN A 118 -8.16 -20.89 -8.13
CA ASN A 118 -7.28 -19.77 -8.44
C ASN A 118 -7.22 -19.51 -9.95
N PRO A 119 -8.32 -19.08 -10.60
CA PRO A 119 -8.40 -18.93 -12.06
C PRO A 119 -7.48 -17.83 -12.60
N ARG A 120 -7.14 -16.85 -11.77
CA ARG A 120 -6.22 -15.76 -12.13
C ARG A 120 -4.75 -16.07 -11.86
N ARG A 121 -4.45 -17.29 -11.43
CA ARG A 121 -3.07 -17.79 -11.18
C ARG A 121 -2.24 -16.88 -10.29
N ARG A 122 -2.87 -16.30 -9.26
CA ARG A 122 -2.15 -15.48 -8.28
C ARG A 122 -1.08 -16.32 -7.57
N ASP A 123 0.03 -15.68 -7.24
CA ASP A 123 1.11 -16.28 -6.44
C ASP A 123 0.68 -16.34 -4.97
N VAL A 124 -0.02 -17.40 -4.60
CA VAL A 124 -0.67 -17.59 -3.31
C VAL A 124 0.35 -18.03 -2.27
N GLY A 125 0.44 -17.31 -1.15
CA GLY A 125 1.31 -17.68 -0.03
C GLY A 125 1.85 -16.46 0.74
N TYR A 126 2.65 -16.76 1.77
CA TYR A 126 3.36 -15.75 2.54
C TYR A 126 4.70 -15.41 1.89
N HIS A 127 5.06 -14.15 1.91
CA HIS A 127 6.36 -13.60 1.50
C HIS A 127 6.74 -13.74 0.02
N HIS A 128 6.00 -14.47 -0.82
CA HIS A 128 6.41 -14.76 -2.19
C HIS A 128 6.66 -13.50 -3.02
N ILE A 129 5.72 -12.58 -2.98
CA ILE A 129 5.82 -11.29 -3.68
C ILE A 129 6.83 -10.39 -2.96
N PHE A 130 6.69 -10.26 -1.65
CA PHE A 130 7.55 -9.43 -0.83
C PHE A 130 9.04 -9.74 -1.02
N ASP A 131 9.42 -11.01 -1.00
CA ASP A 131 10.83 -11.42 -1.11
C ASP A 131 11.44 -11.00 -2.45
N LYS A 132 10.69 -11.14 -3.55
CA LYS A 132 11.13 -10.73 -4.90
C LYS A 132 11.38 -9.24 -4.99
N TYR A 133 10.45 -8.43 -4.48
CA TYR A 133 10.57 -6.97 -4.51
C TYR A 133 11.62 -6.46 -3.51
N MET A 134 11.71 -7.05 -2.34
CA MET A 134 12.74 -6.69 -1.36
C MET A 134 14.16 -6.99 -1.88
N GLU A 135 14.34 -8.12 -2.58
CA GLU A 135 15.61 -8.46 -3.24
C GLU A 135 15.95 -7.45 -4.33
N MET A 136 14.98 -7.10 -5.19
CA MET A 136 15.14 -6.12 -6.26
C MET A 136 15.53 -4.75 -5.71
N VAL A 137 14.81 -4.24 -4.72
CA VAL A 137 15.07 -2.93 -4.10
C VAL A 137 16.47 -2.88 -3.48
N LYS A 138 16.85 -3.91 -2.72
CA LYS A 138 18.20 -4.00 -2.13
C LYS A 138 19.31 -4.04 -3.18
N LYS A 139 19.09 -4.76 -4.28
CA LYS A 139 20.08 -4.88 -5.35
C LYS A 139 20.27 -3.58 -6.12
N GLN A 140 19.21 -2.81 -6.30
CA GLN A 140 19.25 -1.58 -7.11
C GLN A 140 19.77 -0.38 -6.32
N ASP A 141 19.43 -0.27 -5.03
CA ASP A 141 19.81 0.83 -4.12
C ASP A 141 19.56 2.23 -4.73
N LYS A 142 18.33 2.45 -5.23
CA LYS A 142 17.90 3.68 -5.93
C LYS A 142 16.94 4.55 -5.12
N GLY A 143 16.80 4.29 -3.82
CA GLY A 143 15.86 4.99 -2.95
C GLY A 143 14.42 4.43 -3.02
N ASP A 144 14.20 3.33 -3.72
CA ASP A 144 12.94 2.61 -3.70
C ASP A 144 12.70 1.96 -2.32
N ILE A 145 11.44 1.84 -1.94
CA ILE A 145 11.05 1.18 -0.69
C ILE A 145 10.01 0.09 -0.91
N VAL A 146 9.96 -0.86 0.01
CA VAL A 146 8.88 -1.86 0.10
C VAL A 146 8.00 -1.51 1.29
N GLN A 147 6.67 -1.46 1.06
CA GLN A 147 5.67 -1.15 2.06
C GLN A 147 4.49 -2.13 1.99
N PHE A 148 3.43 -1.91 2.74
CA PHE A 148 2.39 -2.90 2.97
C PHE A 148 1.10 -2.58 2.19
N HIS A 149 0.64 -3.57 1.44
CA HIS A 149 -0.66 -3.62 0.78
C HIS A 149 -1.46 -4.81 1.32
N HIS A 150 -2.75 -4.62 1.61
CA HIS A 150 -3.57 -5.70 2.14
C HIS A 150 -4.98 -5.65 1.55
N HIS A 151 -5.44 -6.81 1.07
CA HIS A 151 -6.83 -7.04 0.68
C HIS A 151 -7.54 -7.80 1.80
N PRO A 152 -8.53 -7.20 2.47
CA PRO A 152 -9.38 -7.95 3.38
C PRO A 152 -10.07 -9.08 2.62
N VAL A 153 -9.99 -10.30 3.12
CA VAL A 153 -10.58 -11.48 2.47
C VAL A 153 -12.10 -11.42 2.62
N SER A 154 -12.83 -11.56 1.52
CA SER A 154 -14.30 -11.61 1.56
C SER A 154 -14.81 -12.80 2.37
N HIS A 155 -16.05 -12.72 2.87
CA HIS A 155 -16.65 -13.83 3.63
C HIS A 155 -16.79 -15.11 2.82
N SER A 156 -16.96 -15.00 1.50
CA SER A 156 -16.99 -16.14 0.58
C SER A 156 -15.62 -16.83 0.43
N GLY A 157 -14.53 -16.15 0.80
CA GLY A 157 -13.17 -16.59 0.51
C GLY A 157 -12.73 -16.36 -0.94
N ASN A 158 -13.56 -15.74 -1.75
CA ASN A 158 -13.24 -15.40 -3.13
C ASN A 158 -12.40 -14.10 -3.16
N TYR A 159 -11.18 -14.18 -3.65
CA TYR A 159 -10.26 -13.04 -3.72
C TYR A 159 -10.54 -12.05 -4.86
N HIS A 160 -11.53 -12.34 -5.73
CA HIS A 160 -12.08 -11.38 -6.68
C HIS A 160 -13.09 -10.43 -6.06
N GLU A 161 -13.57 -10.77 -4.86
CA GLU A 161 -14.53 -9.99 -4.12
C GLU A 161 -13.84 -9.16 -3.04
N CYS A 162 -14.23 -7.90 -2.93
CA CYS A 162 -13.74 -7.02 -1.90
C CYS A 162 -14.32 -7.42 -0.53
N GLY A 163 -13.46 -7.87 0.39
CA GLY A 163 -13.76 -7.88 1.81
C GLY A 163 -13.61 -6.47 2.40
N THR A 164 -14.33 -6.18 3.48
CA THR A 164 -14.25 -4.88 4.15
C THR A 164 -13.84 -4.97 5.62
N ALA A 165 -13.83 -6.18 6.19
CA ALA A 165 -13.55 -6.38 7.60
C ALA A 165 -12.08 -6.81 7.80
N PHE A 166 -11.29 -5.95 8.42
CA PHE A 166 -9.89 -6.24 8.76
C PHE A 166 -9.82 -7.23 9.93
N TRP A 167 -10.73 -7.12 10.90
CA TRP A 167 -10.80 -8.02 12.04
C TRP A 167 -11.67 -9.25 11.82
N GLY A 168 -12.27 -9.38 10.65
CA GLY A 168 -13.13 -10.52 10.33
C GLY A 168 -12.40 -11.87 10.25
N ARG A 169 -11.07 -11.86 10.12
CA ARG A 169 -10.18 -13.03 10.07
C ARG A 169 -8.82 -12.70 10.66
N SER A 170 -8.10 -13.73 11.11
CA SER A 170 -6.72 -13.60 11.65
C SER A 170 -5.66 -13.29 10.57
N THR A 171 -6.01 -13.34 9.29
CA THR A 171 -5.09 -13.27 8.13
C THR A 171 -4.13 -12.09 8.20
N LEU A 172 -4.65 -10.89 8.56
CA LEU A 172 -3.82 -9.68 8.63
C LEU A 172 -2.74 -9.80 9.72
N ASN A 173 -3.14 -10.23 10.92
CA ASN A 173 -2.20 -10.44 12.02
C ASN A 173 -1.22 -11.57 11.73
N ASP A 174 -1.67 -12.65 11.08
CA ASP A 174 -0.81 -13.76 10.67
C ASP A 174 0.27 -13.30 9.67
N ILE A 175 -0.10 -12.48 8.66
CA ILE A 175 0.86 -11.88 7.73
C ILE A 175 1.90 -11.03 8.47
N LEU A 176 1.46 -10.10 9.33
CA LEU A 176 2.37 -9.18 10.02
C LEU A 176 3.28 -9.93 11.02
N THR A 177 2.73 -10.89 11.75
CA THR A 177 3.51 -11.75 12.67
C THR A 177 4.62 -12.48 11.91
N ARG A 178 4.30 -13.10 10.76
CA ARG A 178 5.30 -13.78 9.92
C ARG A 178 6.33 -12.80 9.35
N ARG A 179 5.92 -11.60 8.94
CA ARG A 179 6.86 -10.55 8.47
C ARG A 179 7.87 -10.18 9.53
N ILE A 180 7.42 -9.99 10.77
CA ILE A 180 8.30 -9.66 11.89
C ILE A 180 9.26 -10.81 12.17
N ILE A 181 8.74 -12.03 12.34
CA ILE A 181 9.53 -13.21 12.73
C ILE A 181 10.50 -13.65 11.62
N ASP A 182 10.00 -13.78 10.39
CA ASP A 182 10.75 -14.41 9.30
C ASP A 182 11.60 -13.41 8.52
N ARG A 183 11.23 -12.14 8.49
CA ARG A 183 11.88 -11.11 7.65
C ARG A 183 12.42 -9.93 8.44
N SER A 184 12.20 -9.87 9.75
CA SER A 184 12.58 -8.74 10.61
C SER A 184 12.07 -7.41 10.03
N TRP A 185 10.83 -7.39 9.54
CA TRP A 185 10.23 -6.26 8.86
C TRP A 185 8.83 -5.95 9.40
N PHE A 186 8.51 -4.64 9.47
CA PHE A 186 7.20 -4.14 9.85
C PHE A 186 6.87 -2.88 9.05
N PRO A 187 5.60 -2.67 8.63
CA PRO A 187 5.23 -1.56 7.76
C PRO A 187 5.23 -0.20 8.46
N THR A 188 5.61 0.83 7.72
CA THR A 188 5.49 2.24 8.12
C THR A 188 4.45 2.98 7.26
N ALA A 189 4.23 2.52 6.03
CA ALA A 189 3.20 3.03 5.14
C ALA A 189 2.28 1.91 4.65
N PHE A 190 1.05 2.28 4.33
CA PHE A 190 -0.02 1.37 3.98
C PHE A 190 -0.80 1.83 2.76
N ARG A 191 -1.27 0.86 1.98
CA ARG A 191 -2.29 1.03 0.96
C ARG A 191 -3.36 -0.06 1.08
N PRO A 192 -4.66 0.31 1.15
CA PRO A 192 -5.75 -0.65 1.22
C PRO A 192 -6.04 -1.28 -0.15
N GLY A 193 -6.25 -2.59 -0.18
CA GLY A 193 -6.78 -3.29 -1.34
C GLY A 193 -8.19 -2.84 -1.66
N PHE A 194 -8.52 -2.74 -2.95
CA PHE A 194 -9.77 -2.14 -3.44
C PHE A 194 -10.05 -0.75 -2.83
N HIS A 195 -9.00 -0.07 -2.36
CA HIS A 195 -9.07 1.21 -1.62
C HIS A 195 -9.99 1.16 -0.40
N THR A 196 -10.18 -0.03 0.17
CA THR A 196 -11.17 -0.28 1.20
C THR A 196 -10.67 0.11 2.57
N GLU A 197 -11.26 1.16 3.12
CA GLU A 197 -11.23 1.43 4.54
C GLU A 197 -12.64 1.44 5.15
N ARG A 198 -12.70 1.08 6.42
CA ARG A 198 -13.90 1.03 7.26
C ARG A 198 -13.49 1.36 8.69
N PRO A 199 -14.41 1.51 9.63
CA PRO A 199 -14.07 1.82 11.02
C PRO A 199 -13.06 0.86 11.65
N ASP A 200 -13.10 -0.43 11.34
CA ASP A 200 -12.16 -1.41 11.91
C ASP A 200 -10.75 -1.27 11.33
N SER A 201 -10.60 -1.02 10.02
CA SER A 201 -9.29 -0.74 9.43
C SER A 201 -8.71 0.57 9.94
N HIS A 202 -9.55 1.61 10.11
CA HIS A 202 -9.15 2.87 10.71
C HIS A 202 -8.50 2.65 12.08
N TRP A 203 -9.15 1.88 12.96
CA TRP A 203 -8.63 1.56 14.28
C TRP A 203 -7.39 0.68 14.25
N PHE A 204 -7.33 -0.28 13.34
CA PHE A 204 -6.16 -1.12 13.16
C PHE A 204 -4.94 -0.28 12.76
N LEU A 205 -5.10 0.56 11.74
CA LEU A 205 -4.00 1.39 11.22
C LEU A 205 -3.53 2.42 12.27
N GLU A 206 -4.44 3.00 13.04
CA GLU A 206 -4.13 3.94 14.11
C GLU A 206 -3.28 3.33 15.24
N GLN A 207 -3.31 2.01 15.39
CA GLN A 207 -2.45 1.31 16.36
C GLN A 207 -1.02 1.11 15.87
N TRP A 208 -0.80 0.98 14.55
CA TRP A 208 0.45 0.40 14.07
C TRP A 208 1.17 1.21 12.98
N ILE A 209 0.45 1.86 12.08
CA ILE A 209 1.00 2.35 10.81
C ILE A 209 0.75 3.85 10.64
N PRO A 210 1.81 4.68 10.68
CA PRO A 210 1.66 6.12 10.72
C PRO A 210 1.26 6.78 9.39
N PHE A 211 1.53 6.16 8.23
CA PHE A 211 1.32 6.78 6.93
C PHE A 211 0.39 5.95 6.05
N ASP A 212 -0.61 6.60 5.48
CA ASP A 212 -1.68 5.98 4.73
C ASP A 212 -1.88 6.67 3.38
N TYR A 213 -1.86 5.87 2.32
CA TYR A 213 -2.01 6.27 0.93
C TYR A 213 -3.34 5.75 0.34
N GLY A 214 -4.40 5.69 1.15
CA GLY A 214 -5.70 5.11 0.76
C GLY A 214 -6.70 6.08 0.18
N ASN A 215 -6.58 7.38 0.44
CA ASN A 215 -7.61 8.35 0.08
C ASN A 215 -7.74 8.52 -1.44
N GLN A 216 -8.91 8.16 -1.98
CA GLN A 216 -9.26 8.26 -3.39
C GLN A 216 -10.40 9.25 -3.67
N ALA A 217 -10.55 10.26 -2.83
CA ALA A 217 -11.58 11.28 -3.02
C ALA A 217 -11.41 12.03 -4.34
N MET A 218 -12.53 12.26 -5.02
CA MET A 218 -12.65 13.04 -6.24
C MET A 218 -13.75 14.09 -6.09
N LYS A 219 -13.68 15.17 -6.86
CA LYS A 219 -14.66 16.28 -6.79
C LYS A 219 -16.10 15.86 -7.07
N GLU A 220 -16.28 14.83 -7.88
CA GLU A 220 -17.59 14.39 -8.37
C GLU A 220 -18.24 13.31 -7.50
N ASP A 221 -17.60 12.95 -6.37
CA ASP A 221 -17.97 11.79 -5.56
C ASP A 221 -19.09 12.00 -4.56
N GLU A 222 -19.56 13.22 -4.38
CA GLU A 222 -20.48 13.52 -3.28
C GLU A 222 -21.79 12.71 -3.32
N THR A 223 -22.19 12.23 -4.51
CA THR A 223 -23.45 11.49 -4.66
C THR A 223 -23.38 10.20 -5.48
N ASN A 224 -22.33 9.96 -6.28
CA ASN A 224 -22.26 8.89 -7.28
C ASN A 224 -20.92 8.15 -7.27
N GLN A 225 -20.63 7.43 -6.21
CA GLN A 225 -19.49 6.52 -6.20
C GLN A 225 -19.88 5.18 -6.83
N LEU A 226 -19.49 4.94 -8.10
CA LEU A 226 -19.87 3.74 -8.86
C LEU A 226 -19.42 2.44 -8.20
N ASP A 227 -18.27 2.43 -7.57
CA ASP A 227 -17.73 1.30 -6.83
C ASP A 227 -18.58 0.94 -5.60
N MET A 228 -19.21 1.91 -4.93
CA MET A 228 -20.18 1.63 -3.87
C MET A 228 -21.50 1.02 -4.38
N MET A 229 -21.87 1.31 -5.62
CA MET A 229 -23.06 0.75 -6.24
C MET A 229 -22.87 -0.73 -6.63
N ASN A 230 -21.67 -1.11 -7.04
CA ASN A 230 -21.37 -2.44 -7.61
C ASN A 230 -20.55 -3.33 -6.67
N GLY A 231 -20.31 -2.94 -5.41
CA GLY A 231 -19.54 -3.73 -4.50
C GLY A 231 -19.19 -3.01 -3.19
N ARG A 232 -18.26 -3.60 -2.46
CA ARG A 232 -17.84 -3.13 -1.14
C ARG A 232 -16.44 -2.52 -1.18
N PHE A 233 -16.20 -1.68 -2.16
CA PHE A 233 -14.93 -0.98 -2.34
C PHE A 233 -14.75 0.17 -1.32
N GLY A 234 -13.67 0.92 -1.47
CA GLY A 234 -13.35 2.06 -0.62
C GLY A 234 -14.42 3.14 -0.63
N ASP A 235 -14.75 3.69 0.52
CA ASP A 235 -15.64 4.84 0.65
C ASP A 235 -14.83 6.08 1.01
N TRP A 236 -14.61 6.96 0.03
CA TRP A 236 -13.83 8.19 0.17
C TRP A 236 -14.64 9.44 -0.22
N ARG A 237 -15.98 9.31 -0.32
CA ARG A 237 -16.88 10.38 -0.80
C ARG A 237 -16.81 11.67 -0.01
N LYS A 238 -16.41 11.61 1.27
CA LYS A 238 -16.35 12.75 2.19
C LYS A 238 -14.91 13.12 2.56
N ALA A 239 -13.94 12.41 2.01
CA ALA A 239 -12.55 12.65 2.34
C ALA A 239 -12.02 13.92 1.66
N PRO A 240 -10.98 14.57 2.22
CA PRO A 240 -10.36 15.73 1.61
C PRO A 240 -9.83 15.44 0.21
N ILE A 241 -10.10 16.33 -0.74
CA ILE A 241 -9.62 16.27 -2.13
C ILE A 241 -8.31 17.03 -2.33
N GLU A 242 -7.85 17.75 -1.32
CA GLU A 242 -6.62 18.53 -1.39
C GLU A 242 -5.38 17.60 -1.44
N TRP A 243 -4.37 18.01 -2.16
CA TRP A 243 -3.09 17.31 -2.25
C TRP A 243 -2.20 17.55 -1.02
N LYS A 244 -2.82 17.47 0.17
CA LYS A 244 -2.17 17.60 1.47
C LYS A 244 -2.58 16.48 2.39
N PRO A 245 -1.63 15.87 3.11
CA PRO A 245 -1.96 14.91 4.17
C PRO A 245 -2.81 15.55 5.27
N TYR A 246 -3.65 14.73 5.89
CA TYR A 246 -4.45 15.12 7.04
C TYR A 246 -4.46 14.03 8.12
N HIS A 247 -4.68 14.43 9.35
CA HIS A 247 -5.01 13.52 10.44
C HIS A 247 -6.50 13.21 10.40
N PRO A 248 -6.92 11.94 10.46
CA PRO A 248 -8.34 11.61 10.52
C PRO A 248 -8.95 11.92 11.88
N SER A 249 -10.28 12.05 11.94
CA SER A 249 -10.99 12.11 13.19
C SER A 249 -11.17 10.71 13.76
N HIS A 250 -11.41 10.64 15.08
CA HIS A 250 -11.62 9.39 15.79
C HIS A 250 -12.77 8.55 15.21
N ASP A 251 -13.88 9.17 14.85
CA ASP A 251 -15.11 8.47 14.47
C ASP A 251 -15.29 8.31 12.95
N ASP A 252 -14.48 9.03 12.15
CA ASP A 252 -14.63 9.05 10.71
C ASP A 252 -13.28 9.34 10.03
N TYR A 253 -12.68 8.31 9.43
CA TYR A 253 -11.39 8.43 8.74
C TYR A 253 -11.41 9.41 7.56
N GLN A 254 -12.60 9.74 7.03
CA GLN A 254 -12.77 10.69 5.95
C GLN A 254 -12.76 12.15 6.43
N LYS A 255 -12.89 12.41 7.72
CA LYS A 255 -12.89 13.76 8.30
C LYS A 255 -11.55 14.11 8.91
N LYS A 256 -11.14 15.38 8.74
CA LYS A 256 -9.98 15.93 9.45
C LYS A 256 -10.23 15.92 10.95
N GLY A 257 -9.24 15.52 11.74
CA GLY A 257 -9.31 15.42 13.19
C GLY A 257 -7.93 15.39 13.85
N ASN A 258 -7.80 14.64 14.91
CA ASN A 258 -6.62 14.62 15.78
C ASN A 258 -6.08 13.21 16.08
N CYS A 259 -6.45 12.20 15.30
CA CYS A 259 -5.76 10.91 15.33
C CYS A 259 -4.29 11.07 14.93
N HIS A 260 -3.48 10.05 15.18
CA HIS A 260 -2.03 10.15 15.00
C HIS A 260 -1.59 9.86 13.57
N ARG A 261 -2.34 9.05 12.84
CA ARG A 261 -2.07 8.64 11.47
C ARG A 261 -2.19 9.84 10.51
N TRP A 262 -1.39 9.82 9.46
CA TRP A 262 -1.51 10.72 8.33
C TRP A 262 -2.12 10.00 7.14
N ILE A 263 -3.18 10.54 6.57
CA ILE A 263 -3.80 10.05 5.33
C ILE A 263 -3.52 11.05 4.21
N THR A 264 -3.11 10.56 3.04
CA THR A 264 -2.94 11.37 1.84
C THR A 264 -3.73 10.85 0.66
N ARG A 265 -4.11 11.76 -0.23
CA ARG A 265 -4.77 11.43 -1.49
C ARG A 265 -3.80 10.66 -2.39
N CYS A 266 -4.30 9.58 -3.03
CA CYS A 266 -3.57 8.77 -3.98
C CYS A 266 -4.54 8.22 -5.02
N LEU A 267 -4.50 8.74 -6.25
CA LEU A 267 -5.41 8.37 -7.32
C LEU A 267 -4.85 7.24 -8.19
N ASN A 268 -5.71 6.55 -8.91
CA ASN A 268 -5.31 5.44 -9.78
C ASN A 268 -4.65 5.91 -11.07
N MET A 269 -3.77 5.09 -11.61
CA MET A 269 -3.39 5.04 -13.01
C MET A 269 -4.01 3.80 -13.65
N ASN A 270 -4.30 3.86 -14.94
CA ASN A 270 -4.75 2.72 -15.75
C ASN A 270 -5.91 1.92 -15.11
N ALA A 271 -6.85 2.63 -14.51
CA ALA A 271 -8.02 2.09 -13.85
C ALA A 271 -9.31 2.54 -14.57
N ARG A 272 -10.43 1.91 -14.23
CA ARG A 272 -11.74 2.27 -14.79
C ARG A 272 -12.33 3.50 -14.13
N ILE A 273 -11.96 3.75 -12.89
CA ILE A 273 -12.53 4.78 -12.03
C ILE A 273 -11.39 5.49 -11.30
N ARG A 274 -11.63 6.75 -10.92
CA ARG A 274 -10.71 7.57 -10.11
C ARG A 274 -9.30 7.66 -10.69
N GLU A 275 -9.23 7.68 -12.03
CA GLU A 275 -7.96 7.81 -12.73
C GLU A 275 -7.45 9.24 -12.62
N ILE A 276 -6.16 9.40 -12.28
CA ILE A 276 -5.51 10.71 -12.20
C ILE A 276 -5.49 11.39 -13.56
N SER A 277 -5.81 12.69 -13.58
CA SER A 277 -5.86 13.52 -14.77
C SER A 277 -4.77 14.59 -14.80
N GLN A 278 -4.65 15.30 -15.93
CA GLN A 278 -3.80 16.49 -16.03
C GLN A 278 -4.22 17.56 -15.01
N GLU A 279 -5.52 17.73 -14.80
CA GLU A 279 -6.10 18.70 -13.87
C GLU A 279 -5.71 18.40 -12.43
N ASP A 280 -5.68 17.13 -12.04
CA ASP A 280 -5.24 16.71 -10.71
C ASP A 280 -3.77 17.06 -10.45
N VAL A 281 -2.91 16.87 -11.46
CA VAL A 281 -1.50 17.24 -11.37
C VAL A 281 -1.34 18.76 -11.27
N LEU A 282 -2.07 19.54 -12.06
CA LEU A 282 -2.08 21.01 -11.98
C LEU A 282 -2.57 21.50 -10.60
N GLU A 283 -3.58 20.85 -10.03
CA GLU A 283 -4.05 21.18 -8.67
C GLU A 283 -3.03 20.89 -7.58
N ALA A 284 -2.24 19.80 -7.71
CA ALA A 284 -1.14 19.54 -6.79
C ALA A 284 -0.06 20.64 -6.86
N PHE A 285 0.28 21.10 -8.08
CA PHE A 285 1.22 22.20 -8.25
C PHE A 285 0.66 23.52 -7.72
N LYS A 286 -0.61 23.82 -7.97
CA LYS A 286 -1.32 24.96 -7.38
C LYS A 286 -1.30 24.90 -5.85
N THR A 287 -1.61 23.73 -5.28
CA THR A 287 -1.54 23.51 -3.83
C THR A 287 -0.15 23.86 -3.27
N ALA A 288 0.90 23.38 -3.92
CA ALA A 288 2.27 23.72 -3.51
C ALA A 288 2.58 25.20 -3.67
N GLN A 289 2.10 25.83 -4.76
CA GLN A 289 2.26 27.27 -4.99
C GLN A 289 1.64 28.12 -3.88
N GLU A 290 0.46 27.75 -3.42
CA GLU A 290 -0.32 28.49 -2.41
C GLU A 290 0.15 28.16 -0.98
N ASN A 291 0.46 26.91 -0.70
CA ASN A 291 0.68 26.38 0.65
C ASN A 291 2.12 25.94 0.91
N GLY A 292 3.01 26.06 -0.07
CA GLY A 292 4.42 25.69 0.04
C GLY A 292 4.72 24.23 -0.32
N LYS A 293 3.88 23.26 0.07
CA LYS A 293 4.13 21.83 -0.14
C LYS A 293 2.86 21.08 -0.51
N ALA A 294 3.00 20.05 -1.36
CA ALA A 294 1.95 19.10 -1.71
C ALA A 294 2.54 17.70 -1.90
N ILE A 295 1.73 16.64 -1.72
CA ILE A 295 2.05 15.28 -2.14
C ILE A 295 1.17 14.94 -3.34
N LEU A 296 1.78 14.71 -4.49
CA LEU A 296 1.14 14.14 -5.67
C LEU A 296 1.40 12.65 -5.67
N ALA A 297 0.48 11.88 -5.09
CA ALA A 297 0.57 10.44 -5.07
C ALA A 297 -0.40 9.80 -6.06
N PHE A 298 0.06 8.79 -6.77
CA PHE A 298 -0.75 7.98 -7.67
C PHE A 298 -0.32 6.52 -7.57
N THR A 299 -1.24 5.64 -7.91
CA THR A 299 -1.02 4.20 -7.81
C THR A 299 -1.22 3.49 -9.13
N ASP A 300 -0.38 2.51 -9.36
CA ASP A 300 -0.44 1.57 -10.45
C ASP A 300 -0.41 0.14 -9.88
N HIS A 301 -0.48 -0.87 -10.74
CA HIS A 301 -0.36 -2.27 -10.37
C HIS A 301 0.78 -2.91 -11.15
N ASP A 302 1.58 -3.74 -10.50
CA ASP A 302 2.73 -4.40 -11.14
C ASP A 302 2.35 -5.34 -12.29
N TYR A 303 1.14 -5.87 -12.30
CA TYR A 303 0.63 -6.67 -13.42
C TYR A 303 0.17 -5.83 -14.63
N LYS A 304 0.24 -4.49 -14.58
CA LYS A 304 -0.11 -3.58 -15.70
C LYS A 304 1.12 -3.15 -16.51
N ASP A 305 0.88 -2.44 -17.63
CA ASP A 305 1.94 -1.77 -18.38
C ASP A 305 2.36 -0.46 -17.71
N MET A 306 3.12 -0.57 -16.62
CA MET A 306 3.61 0.58 -15.87
C MET A 306 4.46 1.55 -16.69
N LYS A 307 5.12 1.07 -17.77
CA LYS A 307 5.91 1.95 -18.63
C LYS A 307 5.07 3.04 -19.26
N TYR A 308 3.94 2.65 -19.85
CA TYR A 308 3.01 3.58 -20.48
C TYR A 308 2.45 4.57 -19.45
N ASP A 309 2.09 4.12 -18.28
CA ASP A 309 1.53 4.95 -17.22
C ASP A 309 2.53 5.96 -16.68
N ILE A 310 3.78 5.56 -16.48
CA ILE A 310 4.86 6.47 -16.08
C ILE A 310 5.11 7.54 -17.16
N GLU A 311 5.07 7.19 -18.44
CA GLU A 311 5.22 8.14 -19.54
C GLU A 311 4.06 9.17 -19.57
N ARG A 312 2.83 8.75 -19.29
CA ARG A 312 1.67 9.66 -19.13
C ARG A 312 1.89 10.66 -17.98
N VAL A 313 2.31 10.18 -16.82
CA VAL A 313 2.58 11.07 -15.67
C VAL A 313 3.72 12.03 -15.97
N ARG A 314 4.77 11.60 -16.66
CA ARG A 314 5.84 12.50 -17.12
C ARG A 314 5.32 13.60 -18.02
N HIS A 315 4.37 13.27 -18.90
CA HIS A 315 3.72 14.28 -19.76
C HIS A 315 2.93 15.29 -18.91
N PHE A 316 2.15 14.83 -17.93
CA PHE A 316 1.41 15.70 -17.02
C PHE A 316 2.34 16.63 -16.22
N LEU A 317 3.45 16.08 -15.70
CA LEU A 317 4.46 16.87 -14.98
C LEU A 317 5.11 17.94 -15.86
N LYS A 318 5.46 17.62 -17.12
CA LYS A 318 6.01 18.60 -18.05
C LYS A 318 5.06 19.76 -18.29
N ASN A 319 3.76 19.51 -18.47
CA ASN A 319 2.75 20.55 -18.62
C ASN A 319 2.62 21.40 -17.35
N ALA A 320 2.61 20.76 -16.19
CA ALA A 320 2.53 21.47 -14.91
C ALA A 320 3.75 22.37 -14.65
N MET A 321 4.95 21.93 -15.04
CA MET A 321 6.17 22.77 -14.95
C MET A 321 6.09 24.04 -15.82
N VAL A 322 5.41 23.97 -16.96
CA VAL A 322 5.20 25.14 -17.83
C VAL A 322 4.24 26.11 -17.17
N GLU A 323 3.15 25.62 -16.58
CA GLU A 323 2.12 26.45 -15.96
C GLU A 323 2.57 27.03 -14.60
N TYR A 324 3.35 26.25 -13.84
CA TYR A 324 3.86 26.63 -12.51
C TYR A 324 5.39 26.65 -12.44
N PRO A 325 6.09 27.53 -13.19
CA PRO A 325 7.55 27.47 -13.34
C PRO A 325 8.35 27.79 -12.07
N LYS A 326 7.69 28.27 -11.02
CA LYS A 326 8.29 28.58 -9.71
C LYS A 326 8.06 27.47 -8.68
N VAL A 327 7.34 26.41 -9.02
CA VAL A 327 7.09 25.26 -8.17
C VAL A 327 8.06 24.16 -8.58
N LYS A 328 8.85 23.67 -7.64
CA LYS A 328 9.71 22.52 -7.83
C LYS A 328 8.91 21.25 -7.68
N PHE A 329 9.35 20.15 -8.27
CA PHE A 329 8.90 18.83 -7.93
C PHE A 329 10.09 17.90 -7.59
N GLU A 330 9.84 16.91 -6.77
CA GLU A 330 10.83 15.97 -6.30
C GLU A 330 10.24 14.55 -6.32
N TYR A 331 10.91 13.61 -7.00
CA TYR A 331 10.59 12.20 -6.89
C TYR A 331 11.07 11.66 -5.55
N THR A 332 10.18 10.97 -4.83
CA THR A 332 10.53 10.45 -3.52
C THR A 332 9.67 9.24 -3.14
N ASP A 333 10.15 8.47 -2.19
CA ASP A 333 9.39 7.38 -1.60
C ASP A 333 8.25 7.89 -0.70
N ALA A 334 7.29 7.01 -0.42
CA ALA A 334 6.09 7.32 0.34
C ALA A 334 6.38 7.83 1.78
N ILE A 335 7.40 7.30 2.45
CA ILE A 335 7.73 7.71 3.82
C ILE A 335 8.40 9.08 3.83
N THR A 336 9.38 9.28 2.93
CA THR A 336 10.09 10.54 2.79
C THR A 336 9.17 11.68 2.36
N ALA A 337 8.20 11.42 1.45
CA ALA A 337 7.19 12.39 1.06
C ALA A 337 6.37 12.90 2.25
N MET A 338 5.85 11.98 3.07
CA MET A 338 5.11 12.36 4.28
C MET A 338 5.94 13.18 5.24
N ARG A 339 7.17 12.76 5.52
CA ARG A 339 8.08 13.51 6.40
C ARG A 339 8.34 14.92 5.89
N LYS A 340 8.70 15.06 4.62
CA LYS A 340 9.02 16.36 4.02
C LYS A 340 7.79 17.27 3.93
N CYS A 341 6.64 16.73 3.52
CA CYS A 341 5.42 17.51 3.36
C CYS A 341 4.88 18.01 4.72
N CYS A 342 4.85 17.13 5.72
CA CYS A 342 4.32 17.42 7.05
C CYS A 342 5.35 18.01 8.01
N ASN A 343 6.59 18.29 7.57
CA ASN A 343 7.71 18.77 8.41
C ASN A 343 8.00 17.84 9.59
N ILE A 344 7.89 16.54 9.38
CA ILE A 344 8.18 15.52 10.40
C ILE A 344 9.70 15.29 10.44
N PRO A 345 10.35 15.38 11.59
CA PRO A 345 11.79 15.15 11.71
C PRO A 345 12.14 13.68 11.46
N SER A 346 13.37 13.42 11.05
CA SER A 346 13.89 12.04 10.99
C SER A 346 14.64 11.74 12.28
N LYS A 347 14.03 10.92 13.14
CA LYS A 347 14.64 10.48 14.41
C LYS A 347 14.40 9.00 14.59
N ASP A 348 15.45 8.25 14.84
CA ASP A 348 15.37 6.81 15.05
C ASP A 348 14.62 6.45 16.33
N LEU A 349 13.97 5.29 16.35
CA LEU A 349 13.30 4.77 17.53
C LEU A 349 14.30 4.07 18.45
N GLU A 350 14.45 4.59 19.66
CA GLU A 350 15.21 3.93 20.72
C GLU A 350 14.29 2.97 21.50
N MET A 351 14.31 1.69 21.12
CA MET A 351 13.54 0.61 21.76
C MET A 351 14.49 -0.49 22.23
N ASN A 352 14.28 -0.99 23.44
CA ASN A 352 15.01 -2.09 24.05
C ASN A 352 14.03 -3.15 24.55
N CYS A 353 14.41 -4.41 24.38
CA CYS A 353 13.68 -5.57 24.88
C CYS A 353 14.56 -6.39 25.81
N LYS A 354 13.96 -6.86 26.91
CA LYS A 354 14.63 -7.69 27.92
C LYS A 354 13.71 -8.83 28.32
N ILE A 355 14.26 -10.03 28.48
CA ILE A 355 13.55 -11.16 29.08
C ILE A 355 14.08 -11.32 30.51
N ASP A 356 13.16 -11.29 31.46
CA ASP A 356 13.40 -11.54 32.87
C ASP A 356 12.98 -12.97 33.21
N TYR A 357 13.83 -13.73 33.89
CA TYR A 357 13.63 -15.12 34.27
C TYR A 357 13.44 -15.34 35.79
N ASP A 358 13.32 -14.29 36.56
CA ASP A 358 13.23 -14.41 38.02
C ASP A 358 11.96 -15.17 38.40
N ASN A 359 10.97 -14.73 39.01
CA ASN A 359 9.80 -15.50 39.50
C ASN A 359 8.86 -16.01 38.39
N LYS A 360 8.65 -15.20 37.36
CA LYS A 360 7.87 -15.50 36.14
C LYS A 360 8.67 -15.05 34.93
N ILE A 361 8.63 -15.83 33.86
CA ILE A 361 9.29 -15.41 32.62
C ILE A 361 8.49 -14.27 32.00
N ARG A 362 9.13 -13.12 31.86
CA ARG A 362 8.51 -11.90 31.40
C ARG A 362 9.35 -11.20 30.34
N LEU A 363 8.75 -10.87 29.22
CA LEU A 363 9.30 -9.93 28.26
C LEU A 363 8.97 -8.51 28.71
N GLN A 364 9.97 -7.64 28.78
CA GLN A 364 9.80 -6.22 29.02
C GLN A 364 10.28 -5.45 27.79
N VAL A 365 9.48 -4.45 27.36
CA VAL A 365 9.80 -3.53 26.26
C VAL A 365 9.81 -2.12 26.80
N LEU A 366 10.90 -1.39 26.51
CA LEU A 366 11.07 0.00 26.90
C LEU A 366 11.42 0.84 25.68
N THR A 367 10.85 2.02 25.58
CA THR A 367 11.23 3.02 24.60
C THR A 367 11.61 4.32 25.29
N LYS A 368 12.53 5.07 24.68
CA LYS A 368 12.96 6.36 25.24
C LYS A 368 11.95 7.46 24.92
N GLU A 369 11.30 7.36 23.78
CA GLU A 369 10.27 8.27 23.32
C GLU A 369 8.97 7.52 23.05
N LYS A 370 7.87 8.28 22.98
CA LYS A 370 6.56 7.74 22.61
C LYS A 370 6.61 7.08 21.22
N ILE A 371 6.12 5.85 21.13
CA ILE A 371 5.87 5.16 19.87
C ILE A 371 4.60 5.71 19.19
N PHE A 372 4.37 5.33 17.93
CA PHE A 372 3.21 5.79 17.18
C PHE A 372 1.88 5.31 17.79
N GLY A 373 1.76 4.03 18.10
CA GLY A 373 0.56 3.43 18.64
C GLY A 373 0.57 3.27 20.16
N PRO A 374 -0.46 2.61 20.73
CA PRO A 374 -0.60 2.41 22.18
C PRO A 374 0.38 1.37 22.74
N GLN A 375 0.85 0.44 21.93
CA GLN A 375 1.78 -0.63 22.29
C GLN A 375 2.65 -1.04 21.12
N PRO A 376 3.81 -1.68 21.32
CA PRO A 376 4.53 -2.39 20.27
C PRO A 376 3.71 -3.58 19.75
N TYR A 377 4.01 -4.05 18.56
CA TYR A 377 3.44 -5.30 18.03
C TYR A 377 4.22 -6.49 18.60
N LEU A 378 3.53 -7.43 19.23
CA LEU A 378 4.10 -8.68 19.74
C LEU A 378 3.84 -9.81 18.75
N ALA A 379 4.90 -10.41 18.26
CA ALA A 379 4.89 -11.56 17.36
C ALA A 379 5.58 -12.75 18.02
N LEU A 380 4.93 -13.89 18.07
CA LEU A 380 5.46 -15.12 18.66
C LEU A 380 5.45 -16.23 17.63
N LYS A 381 6.49 -17.07 17.64
CA LYS A 381 6.54 -18.33 16.88
C LYS A 381 6.80 -19.48 17.83
N THR A 382 5.99 -20.52 17.76
CA THR A 382 6.16 -21.75 18.55
C THR A 382 7.06 -22.75 17.84
N PHE A 383 7.56 -23.75 18.58
CA PHE A 383 8.26 -24.91 18.00
C PHE A 383 7.35 -25.78 17.10
N ASP A 384 6.02 -25.67 17.27
CA ASP A 384 5.02 -26.34 16.42
C ASP A 384 4.70 -25.54 15.13
N ASN A 385 5.44 -24.44 14.86
CA ASN A 385 5.25 -23.51 13.75
C ASN A 385 3.93 -22.71 13.78
N ASP A 386 3.31 -22.53 14.92
CA ASP A 386 2.22 -21.56 15.08
C ASP A 386 2.81 -20.16 15.14
N TYR A 387 2.15 -19.22 14.44
CA TYR A 387 2.45 -17.79 14.49
C TYR A 387 1.34 -17.07 15.21
N ILE A 388 1.66 -16.45 16.33
CA ILE A 388 0.71 -15.90 17.27
C ILE A 388 1.00 -14.41 17.45
N TRP A 389 -0.04 -13.60 17.39
CA TRP A 389 -0.05 -12.21 17.81
C TRP A 389 -0.75 -12.12 19.18
N ASP A 390 -0.22 -11.27 20.07
CA ASP A 390 -0.85 -11.01 21.35
C ASP A 390 -0.60 -9.56 21.82
N ASN A 391 -1.28 -9.13 22.85
CA ASN A 391 -1.16 -7.81 23.45
C ASN A 391 -0.14 -7.79 24.57
N PHE A 392 0.47 -6.64 24.76
CA PHE A 392 1.25 -6.34 25.97
C PHE A 392 0.38 -5.81 27.10
N ASP A 393 0.82 -6.03 28.32
CA ASP A 393 0.37 -5.30 29.48
C ASP A 393 1.06 -3.92 29.51
N PHE A 394 0.30 -2.88 29.88
CA PHE A 394 0.84 -1.53 30.02
C PHE A 394 1.36 -1.32 31.45
N GLU A 395 2.67 -1.17 31.62
CA GLU A 395 3.31 -1.00 32.92
C GLU A 395 3.52 0.48 33.30
N GLY A 396 3.54 1.36 32.31
CA GLY A 396 3.74 2.79 32.50
C GLY A 396 4.09 3.48 31.18
N GLU A 397 4.36 4.77 31.25
CA GLU A 397 4.70 5.52 30.05
C GLU A 397 5.96 4.93 29.38
N ASN A 398 5.81 4.53 28.12
CA ASN A 398 6.86 3.90 27.30
C ASN A 398 7.39 2.56 27.85
N VAL A 399 6.62 1.86 28.69
CA VAL A 399 7.00 0.56 29.27
C VAL A 399 5.83 -0.41 29.13
N TRP A 400 6.13 -1.56 28.52
CA TRP A 400 5.19 -2.67 28.32
C TRP A 400 5.82 -3.98 28.77
N SER A 401 4.97 -4.93 29.18
CA SER A 401 5.42 -6.27 29.51
C SER A 401 4.51 -7.36 28.93
N TYR A 402 5.02 -8.56 28.82
CA TYR A 402 4.25 -9.76 28.50
C TYR A 402 4.73 -10.92 29.36
N THR A 403 3.81 -11.52 30.10
CA THR A 403 4.12 -12.66 30.99
C THR A 403 3.82 -13.95 30.27
N PHE A 404 4.80 -14.86 30.25
CA PHE A 404 4.65 -16.20 29.69
C PHE A 404 4.21 -17.16 30.78
N ASP A 405 2.94 -17.62 30.73
CA ASP A 405 2.38 -18.55 31.69
C ASP A 405 1.20 -19.36 31.09
N CYS A 406 0.47 -20.10 31.93
CA CYS A 406 -0.65 -20.93 31.48
C CYS A 406 -1.91 -20.12 31.06
N HIS A 407 -1.96 -18.80 31.27
CA HIS A 407 -3.07 -17.93 30.87
C HIS A 407 -2.77 -17.21 29.55
N SER A 408 -1.52 -17.18 29.14
CA SER A 408 -1.05 -16.64 27.86
C SER A 408 -0.50 -17.78 26.99
N ILE A 409 0.81 -17.91 26.91
CA ILE A 409 1.51 -19.01 26.27
C ILE A 409 2.74 -19.36 27.11
N GLU A 410 2.97 -20.65 27.36
CA GLU A 410 4.13 -21.09 28.11
C GLU A 410 5.43 -20.83 27.33
N TYR A 411 6.40 -20.21 27.98
CA TYR A 411 7.68 -19.86 27.38
C TYR A 411 8.40 -21.05 26.72
N GLY A 412 8.28 -22.25 27.32
CA GLY A 412 8.87 -23.49 26.77
C GLY A 412 8.36 -23.88 25.38
N ARG A 413 7.22 -23.33 24.94
CA ARG A 413 6.69 -23.56 23.60
C ARG A 413 7.23 -22.55 22.57
N ILE A 414 7.86 -21.46 22.99
CA ILE A 414 8.27 -20.37 22.11
C ILE A 414 9.63 -20.64 21.48
N GLU A 415 9.68 -20.64 20.16
CA GLU A 415 10.92 -20.69 19.35
C GLU A 415 11.48 -19.28 19.15
N LYS A 416 10.63 -18.31 18.78
CA LYS A 416 11.04 -16.92 18.50
C LYS A 416 10.05 -15.92 19.05
N ILE A 417 10.58 -14.76 19.46
CA ILE A 417 9.83 -13.60 19.89
C ILE A 417 10.21 -12.43 19.00
N GLY A 418 9.23 -11.75 18.39
CA GLY A 418 9.42 -10.54 17.62
C GLY A 418 8.68 -9.37 18.26
N VAL A 419 9.34 -8.23 18.33
CA VAL A 419 8.76 -6.97 18.80
C VAL A 419 9.00 -5.91 17.74
N ALA A 420 7.93 -5.25 17.29
CA ALA A 420 8.04 -4.20 16.28
C ALA A 420 7.27 -2.94 16.70
N ALA A 421 7.82 -1.79 16.38
CA ALA A 421 7.12 -0.52 16.57
C ALA A 421 7.57 0.51 15.53
N ASN A 422 6.66 1.41 15.19
CA ASN A 422 6.95 2.67 14.54
C ASN A 422 6.99 3.79 15.57
N ASN A 423 7.78 4.83 15.31
CA ASN A 423 7.55 6.12 15.97
C ASN A 423 6.71 7.05 15.09
N SER A 424 6.27 8.17 15.65
CA SER A 424 5.46 9.18 14.93
C SER A 424 6.23 9.86 13.79
N PHE A 425 7.53 9.60 13.69
CA PHE A 425 8.39 10.14 12.63
C PHE A 425 8.53 9.19 11.43
N GLY A 426 7.85 8.04 11.47
CA GLY A 426 7.91 7.03 10.42
C GLY A 426 9.22 6.24 10.40
N LYS A 427 9.89 6.08 11.54
CA LYS A 427 11.00 5.15 11.72
C LYS A 427 10.53 3.90 12.41
N CYS A 428 10.89 2.76 11.86
CA CYS A 428 10.50 1.45 12.35
C CYS A 428 11.68 0.70 12.96
N LYS A 429 11.46 0.05 14.10
CA LYS A 429 12.42 -0.86 14.70
C LYS A 429 11.77 -2.22 14.94
N VAL A 430 12.49 -3.27 14.54
CA VAL A 430 12.11 -4.66 14.75
C VAL A 430 13.21 -5.35 15.54
N MET A 431 12.84 -6.02 16.62
CA MET A 431 13.73 -6.81 17.46
C MET A 431 13.23 -8.25 17.51
N ASN A 432 14.07 -9.19 17.12
CA ASN A 432 13.79 -10.63 17.16
C ASN A 432 14.69 -11.33 18.14
N TYR A 433 14.10 -12.19 18.97
CA TYR A 433 14.78 -13.04 19.93
C TYR A 433 14.64 -14.50 19.54
N ASP A 434 15.74 -15.22 19.50
CA ASP A 434 15.78 -16.67 19.34
C ASP A 434 15.96 -17.31 20.72
N THR A 435 15.01 -18.13 21.16
CA THR A 435 15.02 -18.72 22.49
C THR A 435 16.11 -19.79 22.67
N ASN A 436 16.50 -20.46 21.58
CA ASN A 436 17.58 -21.45 21.59
C ASN A 436 18.95 -20.78 21.71
N GLN A 437 19.15 -19.68 20.95
CA GLN A 437 20.40 -18.93 20.94
C GLN A 437 20.50 -17.92 22.10
N LYS A 438 19.37 -17.60 22.72
CA LYS A 438 19.24 -16.56 23.77
C LYS A 438 19.80 -15.21 23.33
N GLN A 439 19.54 -14.82 22.06
CA GLN A 439 20.11 -13.64 21.44
C GLN A 439 19.07 -12.77 20.75
N TRP A 440 19.17 -11.46 20.94
CA TRP A 440 18.42 -10.44 20.23
C TRP A 440 19.12 -10.04 18.92
N LYS A 441 18.36 -9.96 17.86
CA LYS A 441 18.74 -9.30 16.60
C LYS A 441 17.87 -8.08 16.39
N THR A 442 18.49 -6.94 16.06
CA THR A 442 17.79 -5.68 15.81
C THR A 442 17.90 -5.30 14.33
N THR A 443 16.80 -4.82 13.77
CA THR A 443 16.72 -4.25 12.42
C THR A 443 16.01 -2.90 12.51
N ILE A 444 16.57 -1.88 11.86
CA ILE A 444 15.99 -0.53 11.76
C ILE A 444 15.61 -0.31 10.30
N TRP A 445 14.42 0.18 10.08
CA TRP A 445 13.89 0.48 8.76
C TRP A 445 13.56 1.97 8.64
N ASN A 446 14.01 2.60 7.53
CA ASN A 446 13.73 4.00 7.08
C ASN A 446 14.05 5.11 8.06
#